data_0d7f2a38f94a9aaa74a9cd52e2fd7dbf
#
_entry.id   0d7f2a38f94a9aaa74a9cd52e2fd7dbf
#
_cell.length_a   1.000
_cell.length_b   1.000
_cell.length_c   1.000
_cell.angle_alpha   90.00
_cell.angle_beta   90.00
_cell.angle_gamma   90.00
#
_symmetry.space_group_name_H-M   'P 1'
#
loop_
_entity.id
_entity.type
_entity.pdbx_description
1 polymer ?
#
loop_
_entity_poly.entity_id
_entity_poly.type
_entity_poly.pdbx_seq_one_letter_code
_entity_poly.pdbx_strand_id
1 'polypeptide(L)'
;MNKLIRFGVSLGRDLLGRFDTLIAERGYASRSEAFRDLIRGSLVEEEWRKGGEVAGAITLVYDHHKKDLVNRLTDLQHDVHDLIISTQHIHLDHDHCLEIIAVRGRAAEVRQLADSLRSVKGVLQGTVNMASTGKKLG
;
A
#
# COMPACT_ATOMS: atom_id res chain seq x y z
N MET A 1 -7.14 18.64 19.36
CA MET A 1 -7.84 19.04 18.14
C MET A 1 -6.89 19.79 17.22
N ASN A 2 -6.77 19.35 15.99
CA ASN A 2 -5.88 20.02 15.04
C ASN A 2 -6.47 21.36 14.61
N LYS A 3 -5.71 22.43 14.85
CA LYS A 3 -6.09 23.80 14.43
C LYS A 3 -5.63 24.02 13.00
N LEU A 4 -6.52 24.51 12.14
CA LEU A 4 -6.17 24.86 10.77
C LEU A 4 -5.24 26.07 10.76
N ILE A 5 -4.15 25.92 10.02
CA ILE A 5 -3.18 27.00 9.78
C ILE A 5 -3.16 27.25 8.28
N ARG A 6 -3.20 28.52 7.91
CA ARG A 6 -3.05 28.97 6.52
C ARG A 6 -1.61 29.39 6.27
N PHE A 7 -1.06 28.96 5.14
CA PHE A 7 0.28 29.37 4.72
C PHE A 7 0.31 29.57 3.21
N GLY A 8 1.32 30.27 2.72
CA GLY A 8 1.52 30.52 1.31
C GLY A 8 2.70 29.76 0.75
N VAL A 9 2.63 29.45 -0.54
CA VAL A 9 3.71 28.80 -1.29
C VAL A 9 4.02 29.63 -2.53
N SER A 10 5.32 29.87 -2.78
CA SER A 10 5.78 30.55 -3.98
C SER A 10 6.30 29.54 -4.99
N LEU A 11 5.74 29.54 -6.18
CA LEU A 11 6.13 28.63 -7.27
C LEU A 11 6.37 29.44 -8.55
N GLY A 12 7.26 28.95 -9.41
CA GLY A 12 7.36 29.45 -10.77
C GLY A 12 6.04 29.27 -11.53
N ARG A 13 5.74 30.20 -12.42
CA ARG A 13 4.47 30.21 -13.18
C ARG A 13 4.22 28.89 -13.91
N ASP A 14 5.25 28.36 -14.59
CA ASP A 14 5.11 27.14 -15.38
C ASP A 14 4.83 25.92 -14.50
N LEU A 15 5.53 25.81 -13.37
CA LEU A 15 5.31 24.71 -12.42
C LEU A 15 3.90 24.78 -11.83
N LEU A 16 3.43 25.96 -11.45
CA LEU A 16 2.07 26.13 -10.95
C LEU A 16 1.03 25.77 -11.98
N GLY A 17 1.22 26.18 -13.25
CA GLY A 17 0.31 25.82 -14.34
C GLY A 17 0.22 24.31 -14.56
N ARG A 18 1.35 23.60 -14.50
CA ARG A 18 1.39 22.13 -14.61
C ARG A 18 0.71 21.48 -13.41
N PHE A 19 0.91 22.01 -12.23
CA PHE A 19 0.23 21.55 -11.02
C PHE A 19 -1.29 21.71 -11.11
N ASP A 20 -1.77 22.88 -11.54
CA ASP A 20 -3.19 23.14 -11.70
C ASP A 20 -3.85 22.18 -12.72
N THR A 21 -3.17 21.90 -13.81
CA THR A 21 -3.64 20.92 -14.78
C THR A 21 -3.73 19.52 -14.17
N LEU A 22 -2.69 19.11 -13.46
CA LEU A 22 -2.63 17.80 -12.82
C LEU A 22 -3.73 17.60 -11.79
N ILE A 23 -3.97 18.59 -10.92
CA ILE A 23 -4.99 18.46 -9.88
C ILE A 23 -6.41 18.47 -10.46
N ALA A 24 -6.64 19.22 -11.54
CA ALA A 24 -7.91 19.20 -12.26
C ALA A 24 -8.18 17.83 -12.88
N GLU A 25 -7.19 17.25 -13.56
CA GLU A 25 -7.29 15.90 -14.15
C GLU A 25 -7.55 14.82 -13.11
N ARG A 26 -6.99 14.96 -11.91
CA ARG A 26 -7.17 14.03 -10.80
C ARG A 26 -8.44 14.27 -9.99
N GLY A 27 -9.19 15.30 -10.29
CA GLY A 27 -10.47 15.59 -9.65
C GLY A 27 -10.38 16.25 -8.28
N TYR A 28 -9.26 16.86 -7.93
CA TYR A 28 -9.17 17.63 -6.68
C TYR A 28 -9.99 18.90 -6.77
N ALA A 29 -10.75 19.19 -5.70
CA ALA A 29 -11.59 20.39 -5.65
C ALA A 29 -10.78 21.68 -5.47
N SER A 30 -9.60 21.62 -4.89
CA SER A 30 -8.76 22.78 -4.61
C SER A 30 -7.28 22.41 -4.52
N ARG A 31 -6.42 23.43 -4.64
CA ARG A 31 -4.99 23.28 -4.38
C ARG A 31 -4.72 22.78 -2.96
N SER A 32 -5.49 23.25 -1.98
CA SER A 32 -5.34 22.84 -0.58
C SER A 32 -5.58 21.35 -0.37
N GLU A 33 -6.58 20.78 -1.04
CA GLU A 33 -6.82 19.34 -0.97
C GLU A 33 -5.67 18.55 -1.61
N ALA A 34 -5.19 18.99 -2.76
CA ALA A 34 -4.06 18.36 -3.42
C ALA A 34 -2.78 18.42 -2.57
N PHE A 35 -2.50 19.54 -1.92
CA PHE A 35 -1.36 19.68 -1.00
C PHE A 35 -1.48 18.74 0.19
N ARG A 36 -2.65 18.64 0.80
CA ARG A 36 -2.87 17.69 1.91
C ARG A 36 -2.59 16.26 1.50
N ASP A 37 -3.06 15.88 0.34
CA ASP A 37 -2.87 14.52 -0.18
C ASP A 37 -1.39 14.24 -0.48
N LEU A 38 -0.69 15.17 -1.11
CA LEU A 38 0.75 15.06 -1.37
C LEU A 38 1.57 14.95 -0.08
N ILE A 39 1.25 15.77 0.91
CA ILE A 39 1.92 15.72 2.22
C ILE A 39 1.68 14.38 2.89
N ARG A 40 0.44 13.92 2.93
CA ARG A 40 0.10 12.61 3.51
C ARG A 40 0.83 11.48 2.79
N GLY A 41 0.88 11.50 1.46
CA GLY A 41 1.62 10.52 0.68
C GLY A 41 3.10 10.48 1.04
N SER A 42 3.73 11.64 1.17
CA SER A 42 5.13 11.75 1.59
C SER A 42 5.35 11.23 3.01
N LEU A 43 4.43 11.50 3.92
CA LEU A 43 4.51 11.01 5.30
C LEU A 43 4.36 9.50 5.37
N VAL A 44 3.49 8.91 4.56
CA VAL A 44 3.34 7.45 4.47
C VAL A 44 4.64 6.80 3.97
N GLU A 45 5.24 7.34 2.91
CA GLU A 45 6.53 6.85 2.41
C GLU A 45 7.61 6.91 3.50
N GLU A 46 7.63 7.99 4.27
CA GLU A 46 8.57 8.18 5.36
C GLU A 46 8.36 7.19 6.51
N GLU A 47 7.11 6.91 6.87
CA GLU A 47 6.78 5.88 7.86
C GLU A 47 7.34 4.51 7.45
N TRP A 48 7.18 4.14 6.19
CA TRP A 48 7.70 2.89 5.65
C TRP A 48 9.23 2.87 5.62
N ARG A 49 9.84 3.98 5.30
CA ARG A 49 11.30 4.11 5.27
C ARG A 49 11.93 4.02 6.67
N LYS A 50 11.32 4.65 7.65
CA LYS A 50 11.80 4.69 9.03
C LYS A 50 11.53 3.41 9.82
N GLY A 51 10.71 2.53 9.30
CA GLY A 51 10.41 1.26 9.94
C GLY A 51 9.35 1.32 11.05
N GLY A 52 8.51 2.36 11.06
CA GLY A 52 7.42 2.48 12.01
C GLY A 52 6.29 1.47 11.77
N GLU A 53 5.24 1.55 12.60
CA GLU A 53 4.04 0.75 12.43
C GLU A 53 3.25 1.26 11.23
N VAL A 54 2.94 0.36 10.31
CA VAL A 54 2.24 0.65 9.06
C VAL A 54 1.08 -0.31 8.85
N ALA A 55 0.20 0.05 7.95
CA ALA A 55 -0.80 -0.85 7.38
C ALA A 55 -0.57 -0.95 5.87
N GLY A 56 -1.00 -2.03 5.27
CA GLY A 56 -0.86 -2.21 3.84
C GLY A 56 -1.65 -3.40 3.34
N ALA A 57 -1.52 -3.65 2.05
CA ALA A 57 -2.10 -4.82 1.41
C ALA A 57 -1.06 -5.47 0.51
N ILE A 58 -0.93 -6.79 0.62
CA ILE A 58 -0.11 -7.59 -0.27
C ILE A 58 -1.07 -8.28 -1.23
N THR A 59 -0.81 -8.15 -2.53
CA THR A 59 -1.60 -8.83 -3.56
C THR A 59 -0.73 -9.85 -4.28
N LEU A 60 -1.27 -11.07 -4.45
CA LEU A 60 -0.62 -12.15 -5.15
C LEU A 60 -1.54 -12.68 -6.25
N VAL A 61 -0.96 -13.04 -7.38
CA VAL A 61 -1.64 -13.77 -8.45
C VAL A 61 -0.91 -15.09 -8.66
N TYR A 62 -1.63 -16.19 -8.63
CA TYR A 62 -1.05 -17.53 -8.78
C TYR A 62 -2.10 -18.53 -9.27
N ASP A 63 -1.62 -19.70 -9.73
CA ASP A 63 -2.46 -20.83 -10.11
C ASP A 63 -2.85 -21.61 -8.85
N HIS A 64 -4.13 -21.56 -8.48
CA HIS A 64 -4.64 -22.19 -7.28
C HIS A 64 -4.71 -23.72 -7.34
N HIS A 65 -4.50 -24.34 -8.51
CA HIS A 65 -4.44 -25.80 -8.66
C HIS A 65 -3.11 -26.38 -8.20
N LYS A 66 -2.08 -25.60 -8.05
CA LYS A 66 -0.76 -26.03 -7.59
C LYS A 66 -0.77 -26.15 -6.07
N LYS A 67 -1.01 -27.33 -5.53
CA LYS A 67 -1.15 -27.59 -4.09
C LYS A 67 0.08 -27.19 -3.29
N ASP A 68 1.28 -27.51 -3.78
CA ASP A 68 2.53 -27.19 -3.09
C ASP A 68 2.70 -25.67 -2.93
N LEU A 69 2.33 -24.90 -3.96
CA LEU A 69 2.34 -23.45 -3.92
C LEU A 69 1.37 -22.92 -2.88
N VAL A 70 0.11 -23.36 -2.91
CA VAL A 70 -0.93 -22.92 -1.98
C VAL A 70 -0.54 -23.25 -0.54
N ASN A 71 -0.05 -24.45 -0.30
CA ASN A 71 0.42 -24.85 1.03
C ASN A 71 1.59 -23.99 1.52
N ARG A 72 2.55 -23.72 0.65
CA ARG A 72 3.69 -22.87 0.99
C ARG A 72 3.27 -21.45 1.35
N LEU A 73 2.35 -20.86 0.58
CA LEU A 73 1.81 -19.52 0.86
C LEU A 73 1.05 -19.50 2.20
N THR A 74 0.27 -20.54 2.48
CA THR A 74 -0.46 -20.67 3.73
C THR A 74 0.48 -20.80 4.93
N ASP A 75 1.52 -21.62 4.83
CA ASP A 75 2.50 -21.81 5.89
C ASP A 75 3.24 -20.52 6.21
N LEU A 76 3.67 -19.77 5.19
CA LEU A 76 4.35 -18.48 5.38
C LEU A 76 3.47 -17.47 6.10
N GLN A 77 2.18 -17.44 5.78
CA GLN A 77 1.22 -16.53 6.43
C GLN A 77 0.95 -16.97 7.87
N HIS A 78 0.86 -18.27 8.11
CA HIS A 78 0.62 -18.81 9.44
C HIS A 78 1.77 -18.49 10.40
N ASP A 79 3.01 -18.51 9.93
CA ASP A 79 4.20 -18.20 10.72
C ASP A 79 4.23 -16.73 11.20
N VAL A 80 3.53 -15.85 10.53
CA VAL A 80 3.47 -14.40 10.84
C VAL A 80 2.03 -13.90 11.01
N HIS A 81 1.17 -14.75 11.58
CA HIS A 81 -0.26 -14.43 11.74
C HIS A 81 -0.52 -13.11 12.48
N ASP A 82 0.39 -12.67 13.34
CA ASP A 82 0.26 -11.39 14.06
C ASP A 82 0.29 -10.17 13.14
N LEU A 83 0.89 -10.30 11.96
CA LEU A 83 0.92 -9.23 10.96
C LEU A 83 -0.35 -9.18 10.11
N ILE A 84 -1.08 -10.28 10.03
CA ILE A 84 -2.20 -10.43 9.09
C ILE A 84 -3.52 -10.10 9.77
N ILE A 85 -4.24 -9.12 9.21
CA ILE A 85 -5.59 -8.73 9.67
C ILE A 85 -6.63 -9.65 9.03
N SER A 86 -6.55 -9.81 7.72
CA SER A 86 -7.50 -10.62 6.94
C SER A 86 -6.88 -11.01 5.61
N THR A 87 -7.43 -12.06 5.01
CA THR A 87 -7.03 -12.53 3.70
C THR A 87 -8.28 -12.77 2.87
N GLN A 88 -8.27 -12.36 1.61
CA GLN A 88 -9.36 -12.58 0.66
C GLN A 88 -8.84 -13.32 -0.56
N HIS A 89 -9.52 -14.39 -0.94
CA HIS A 89 -9.23 -15.17 -2.13
C HIS A 89 -10.30 -14.88 -3.19
N ILE A 90 -9.87 -14.51 -4.37
CA ILE A 90 -10.76 -14.18 -5.49
C ILE A 90 -10.35 -15.03 -6.70
N HIS A 91 -11.28 -15.81 -7.22
CA HIS A 91 -11.06 -16.54 -8.47
C HIS A 91 -11.20 -15.58 -9.65
N LEU A 92 -10.11 -15.40 -10.40
CA LEU A 92 -10.10 -14.55 -11.59
C LEU A 92 -10.64 -15.32 -12.79
N ASP A 93 -10.24 -16.58 -12.92
CA ASP A 93 -10.68 -17.51 -13.93
C ASP A 93 -10.56 -18.93 -13.38
N HIS A 94 -10.67 -19.94 -14.25
CA HIS A 94 -10.60 -21.34 -13.83
C HIS A 94 -9.28 -21.70 -13.16
N ASP A 95 -8.17 -21.08 -13.58
CA ASP A 95 -6.82 -21.46 -13.13
C ASP A 95 -6.22 -20.44 -12.16
N HIS A 96 -6.58 -19.17 -12.24
CA HIS A 96 -5.91 -18.10 -11.53
C HIS A 96 -6.70 -17.55 -10.34
N CYS A 97 -5.98 -17.29 -9.27
CA CYS A 97 -6.50 -16.68 -8.04
C CYS A 97 -5.75 -15.38 -7.76
N LEU A 98 -6.52 -14.37 -7.35
CA LEU A 98 -6.00 -13.15 -6.74
C LEU A 98 -6.18 -13.27 -5.24
N GLU A 99 -5.10 -13.19 -4.50
CA GLU A 99 -5.12 -13.16 -3.04
C GLU A 99 -4.77 -11.76 -2.54
N ILE A 100 -5.60 -11.22 -1.67
CA ILE A 100 -5.39 -9.91 -1.05
C ILE A 100 -5.21 -10.12 0.44
N ILE A 101 -4.05 -9.72 0.96
CA ILE A 101 -3.69 -9.90 2.37
C ILE A 101 -3.56 -8.52 3.02
N ALA A 102 -4.50 -8.19 3.89
CA ALA A 102 -4.43 -6.95 4.66
C ALA A 102 -3.49 -7.17 5.85
N VAL A 103 -2.52 -6.27 6.00
CA VAL A 103 -1.46 -6.40 7.00
C VAL A 103 -1.31 -5.14 7.84
N ARG A 104 -0.82 -5.33 9.06
CA ARG A 104 -0.46 -4.26 9.98
C ARG A 104 0.70 -4.73 10.83
N GLY A 105 1.71 -3.89 10.97
CA GLY A 105 2.88 -4.19 11.77
C GLY A 105 4.03 -3.26 11.44
N ARG A 106 5.23 -3.66 11.84
CA ARG A 106 6.43 -2.90 11.48
C ARG A 106 6.69 -2.99 9.98
N ALA A 107 7.06 -1.89 9.37
CA ALA A 107 7.31 -1.81 7.93
C ALA A 107 8.31 -2.87 7.45
N ALA A 108 9.40 -3.08 8.18
CA ALA A 108 10.39 -4.10 7.84
C ALA A 108 9.83 -5.52 7.81
N GLU A 109 8.98 -5.85 8.78
CA GLU A 109 8.33 -7.16 8.87
C GLU A 109 7.32 -7.38 7.74
N VAL A 110 6.55 -6.34 7.42
CA VAL A 110 5.59 -6.37 6.31
C VAL A 110 6.31 -6.57 4.97
N ARG A 111 7.41 -5.82 4.75
CA ARG A 111 8.23 -5.99 3.54
C ARG A 111 8.82 -7.37 3.44
N GLN A 112 9.33 -7.91 4.54
CA GLN A 112 9.90 -9.26 4.57
C GLN A 112 8.85 -10.32 4.23
N LEU A 113 7.64 -10.20 4.77
CA LEU A 113 6.52 -11.07 4.42
C LEU A 113 6.20 -10.99 2.93
N ALA A 114 6.07 -9.78 2.40
CA ALA A 114 5.79 -9.57 0.98
C ALA A 114 6.87 -10.19 0.08
N ASP A 115 8.13 -10.00 0.41
CA ASP A 115 9.25 -10.56 -0.35
C ASP A 115 9.24 -12.10 -0.28
N SER A 116 8.96 -12.67 0.88
CA SER A 116 8.86 -14.12 1.07
C SER A 116 7.72 -14.70 0.22
N LEU A 117 6.55 -14.07 0.23
CA LEU A 117 5.41 -14.53 -0.55
C LEU A 117 5.63 -14.40 -2.05
N ARG A 118 6.18 -13.26 -2.51
CA ARG A 118 6.48 -13.05 -3.94
C ARG A 118 7.50 -14.02 -4.49
N SER A 119 8.45 -14.46 -3.66
CA SER A 119 9.54 -15.33 -4.09
C SER A 119 9.15 -16.81 -4.13
N VAL A 120 7.97 -17.19 -3.66
CA VAL A 120 7.50 -18.57 -3.74
C VAL A 120 7.37 -18.99 -5.20
N LYS A 121 7.99 -20.11 -5.56
CA LYS A 121 7.95 -20.64 -6.92
C LYS A 121 6.51 -20.87 -7.37
N GLY A 122 6.15 -20.29 -8.50
CA GLY A 122 4.80 -20.39 -9.06
C GLY A 122 3.92 -19.15 -8.83
N VAL A 123 4.32 -18.24 -7.95
CA VAL A 123 3.67 -16.93 -7.85
C VAL A 123 3.97 -16.14 -9.12
N LEU A 124 2.93 -15.75 -9.84
CA LEU A 124 3.05 -15.04 -11.12
C LEU A 124 3.32 -13.57 -10.91
N GLN A 125 2.69 -12.98 -9.89
CA GLN A 125 2.86 -11.57 -9.55
C GLN A 125 2.60 -11.37 -8.06
N GLY A 126 3.37 -10.48 -7.43
CA GLY A 126 3.15 -10.05 -6.06
C GLY A 126 3.49 -8.58 -5.92
N THR A 127 2.61 -7.82 -5.26
CA THR A 127 2.79 -6.39 -5.02
C THR A 127 2.47 -6.04 -3.58
N VAL A 128 3.06 -4.94 -3.11
CA VAL A 128 2.74 -4.34 -1.82
C VAL A 128 2.14 -2.97 -2.06
N ASN A 129 0.95 -2.75 -1.54
CA ASN A 129 0.37 -1.41 -1.45
C ASN A 129 0.68 -0.86 -0.07
N MET A 130 1.53 0.15 -0.01
CA MET A 130 1.93 0.83 1.21
C MET A 130 0.84 1.81 1.65
N ALA A 131 0.24 1.52 2.79
CA ALA A 131 -0.75 2.39 3.41
C ALA A 131 -0.24 2.85 4.78
N SER A 132 -1.07 3.51 5.53
CA SER A 132 -0.79 3.99 6.87
C SER A 132 -1.89 3.54 7.82
N THR A 133 -1.60 3.49 9.12
CA THR A 133 -2.64 3.31 10.13
C THR A 133 -3.53 4.56 10.27
N GLY A 134 -3.14 5.68 9.69
CA GLY A 134 -3.85 6.94 9.74
C GLY A 134 -3.59 7.78 10.98
N LYS A 135 -2.96 7.23 12.00
CA LYS A 135 -2.80 7.89 13.31
C LYS A 135 -2.04 9.21 13.26
N LYS A 136 -1.12 9.35 12.31
CA LYS A 136 -0.24 10.53 12.18
C LYS A 136 -0.50 11.36 10.92
N LEU A 137 -1.61 11.13 10.26
CA LEU A 137 -1.93 11.82 9.00
C LEU A 137 -2.85 13.04 9.16
N GLY A 138 -3.09 13.41 10.37
CA GLY A 138 -3.78 14.63 10.71
C GLY A 138 -5.19 14.73 10.60
#